data_3118b0e896f47931c486e870e9f365cf
#
_entry.id   3118b0e896f47931c486e870e9f365cf
#
_cell.length_a   1.000
_cell.length_b   1.000
_cell.length_c   1.000
_cell.angle_alpha   90.00
_cell.angle_beta   90.00
_cell.angle_gamma   90.00
#
_symmetry.space_group_name_H-M   'P 1'
#
loop_
_entity.id
_entity.type
_entity.pdbx_description
1 polymer ?
#
loop_
_entity_poly.entity_id
_entity_poly.type
_entity_poly.pdbx_seq_one_letter_code
_entity_poly.pdbx_strand_id
1 'polypeptide(L)'
;MRTKLLPWLAIALVLTLGAGPALAQDEVSRRGSCSDGPSEWRLRVERESTASLRVRFEIEGGEPDQVWQLFLSDNGTRIYAGSKGSDGGGEVRVRKVTPDRDGADRIKATGVNLATGESCAGVVRY
;
A
#
# COMPACT_ATOMS: atom_id res chain seq x y z
N MET A 1 20.12 24.64 70.01
CA MET A 1 19.14 24.49 68.93
C MET A 1 19.70 23.56 67.91
N ARG A 2 19.11 22.45 67.73
CA ARG A 2 19.55 21.45 66.77
C ARG A 2 18.69 21.57 65.52
N THR A 3 19.28 22.04 64.44
CA THR A 3 18.64 22.00 63.11
C THR A 3 18.67 20.57 62.60
N LYS A 4 17.52 19.95 62.50
CA LYS A 4 17.38 18.65 61.82
C LYS A 4 17.42 18.90 60.31
N LEU A 5 18.48 18.49 59.67
CA LEU A 5 18.55 18.38 58.24
C LEU A 5 17.76 17.14 57.83
N LEU A 6 16.63 17.35 57.21
CA LEU A 6 15.87 16.30 56.53
C LEU A 6 16.62 15.91 55.25
N PRO A 7 16.95 14.63 55.05
CA PRO A 7 17.50 14.24 53.78
C PRO A 7 16.38 14.31 52.73
N TRP A 8 16.59 15.13 51.76
CA TRP A 8 15.75 15.15 50.57
C TRP A 8 16.05 13.88 49.82
N LEU A 9 15.16 12.93 49.92
CA LEU A 9 15.11 11.79 49.02
C LEU A 9 14.69 12.30 47.64
N ALA A 10 15.66 12.53 46.79
CA ALA A 10 15.42 12.74 45.37
C ALA A 10 14.92 11.38 44.79
N ILE A 11 13.63 11.25 44.66
CA ILE A 11 13.06 10.16 43.91
C ILE A 11 13.39 10.45 42.44
N ALA A 12 14.43 9.83 41.94
CA ALA A 12 14.69 9.81 40.50
C ALA A 12 13.60 8.97 39.84
N LEU A 13 12.61 9.64 39.26
CA LEU A 13 11.62 8.99 38.42
C LEU A 13 12.33 8.55 37.13
N VAL A 14 12.77 7.30 37.09
CA VAL A 14 13.28 6.69 35.88
C VAL A 14 12.08 6.46 34.98
N LEU A 15 11.81 7.40 34.09
CA LEU A 15 10.94 7.18 32.95
C LEU A 15 11.62 6.18 32.03
N THR A 16 11.35 4.91 32.23
CA THR A 16 11.66 3.91 31.22
C THR A 16 10.71 4.15 30.06
N LEU A 17 11.18 4.91 29.06
CA LEU A 17 10.58 4.89 27.73
C LEU A 17 10.76 3.47 27.20
N GLY A 18 9.74 2.63 27.43
CA GLY A 18 9.68 1.35 26.78
C GLY A 18 9.58 1.60 25.28
N ALA A 19 10.68 1.38 24.56
CA ALA A 19 10.61 1.24 23.12
C ALA A 19 9.78 -0.03 22.88
N GLY A 20 8.50 0.12 22.52
CA GLY A 20 7.69 -0.99 22.03
C GLY A 20 8.38 -1.62 20.82
N PRO A 21 8.20 -2.94 20.55
CA PRO A 21 8.72 -3.56 19.35
C PRO A 21 8.25 -2.75 18.15
N ALA A 22 9.17 -2.39 17.26
CA ALA A 22 8.83 -1.75 16.00
C ALA A 22 7.85 -2.69 15.29
N LEU A 23 6.58 -2.29 15.18
CA LEU A 23 5.60 -3.03 14.39
C LEU A 23 6.10 -3.01 12.95
N ALA A 24 6.38 -4.19 12.39
CA ALA A 24 6.61 -4.31 10.96
C ALA A 24 5.42 -3.68 10.24
N GLN A 25 5.68 -2.86 9.23
CA GLN A 25 4.61 -2.31 8.40
C GLN A 25 3.89 -3.46 7.71
N ASP A 26 2.64 -3.71 8.08
CA ASP A 26 1.80 -4.74 7.47
C ASP A 26 1.19 -4.25 6.14
N GLU A 27 1.41 -2.99 5.81
CA GLU A 27 0.86 -2.36 4.62
C GLU A 27 1.85 -1.35 4.02
N VAL A 28 1.99 -1.39 2.69
CA VAL A 28 2.69 -0.38 1.90
C VAL A 28 1.73 0.11 0.82
N SER A 29 1.64 1.42 0.63
CA SER A 29 0.81 2.00 -0.43
C SER A 29 1.49 3.16 -1.13
N ARG A 30 1.17 3.34 -2.40
CA ARG A 30 1.58 4.48 -3.21
C ARG A 30 0.42 4.97 -4.06
N ARG A 31 0.47 6.24 -4.40
CA ARG A 31 -0.48 6.92 -5.27
C ARG A 31 0.27 7.64 -6.38
N GLY A 32 -0.41 7.86 -7.48
CA GLY A 32 0.11 8.68 -8.55
C GLY A 32 -0.96 9.09 -9.54
N SER A 33 -0.60 9.99 -10.43
CA SER A 33 -1.44 10.38 -11.54
C SER A 33 -1.22 9.44 -12.72
N CYS A 34 -2.29 9.16 -13.45
CA CYS A 34 -2.20 8.45 -14.72
C CYS A 34 -1.72 9.40 -15.82
N SER A 35 -1.17 8.86 -16.90
CA SER A 35 -0.71 9.62 -18.05
C SER A 35 -1.82 9.72 -19.09
N ASP A 36 -1.93 10.87 -19.75
CA ASP A 36 -2.87 11.14 -20.85
C ASP A 36 -4.35 11.07 -20.45
N GLY A 37 -4.66 11.46 -19.22
CA GLY A 37 -6.03 11.53 -18.74
C GLY A 37 -6.13 11.98 -17.28
N PRO A 38 -7.37 12.12 -16.77
CA PRO A 38 -7.63 12.71 -15.47
C PRO A 38 -7.51 11.73 -14.29
N SER A 39 -7.31 10.44 -14.56
CA SER A 39 -7.37 9.43 -13.51
C SER A 39 -6.15 9.44 -12.59
N GLU A 40 -6.37 8.97 -11.39
CA GLU A 40 -5.35 8.72 -10.38
C GLU A 40 -5.37 7.24 -10.01
N TRP A 41 -4.21 6.72 -9.61
CA TRP A 41 -4.10 5.34 -9.18
C TRP A 41 -3.61 5.23 -7.75
N ARG A 42 -3.97 4.14 -7.11
CA ARG A 42 -3.45 3.70 -5.81
C ARG A 42 -3.07 2.24 -5.90
N LEU A 43 -1.87 1.93 -5.46
CA LEU A 43 -1.38 0.56 -5.31
C LEU A 43 -1.11 0.30 -3.83
N ARG A 44 -1.75 -0.72 -3.29
CA ARG A 44 -1.63 -1.11 -1.89
C ARG A 44 -1.27 -2.58 -1.80
N VAL A 45 -0.28 -2.89 -0.96
CA VAL A 45 0.11 -4.26 -0.64
C VAL A 45 0.05 -4.42 0.87
N GLU A 46 -0.64 -5.42 1.34
CA GLU A 46 -0.79 -5.73 2.75
C GLU A 46 -0.60 -7.24 3.00
N ARG A 47 -0.25 -7.59 4.22
CA ARG A 47 -0.13 -8.99 4.60
C ARG A 47 -1.52 -9.62 4.68
N GLU A 48 -1.71 -10.70 3.93
CA GLU A 48 -2.95 -11.50 3.97
C GLU A 48 -2.86 -12.62 5.03
N SER A 49 -1.70 -13.28 5.06
CA SER A 49 -1.39 -14.34 6.01
C SER A 49 0.12 -14.35 6.27
N THR A 50 0.61 -15.29 7.07
CA THR A 50 2.05 -15.47 7.29
C THR A 50 2.84 -15.80 6.02
N ALA A 51 2.16 -16.28 4.96
CA ALA A 51 2.77 -16.76 3.74
C ALA A 51 2.26 -16.06 2.47
N SER A 52 1.36 -15.08 2.60
CA SER A 52 0.76 -14.44 1.42
C SER A 52 0.52 -12.95 1.61
N LEU A 53 0.51 -12.24 0.48
CA LEU A 53 0.25 -10.82 0.36
C LEU A 53 -1.05 -10.59 -0.40
N ARG A 54 -1.76 -9.52 -0.05
CA ARG A 54 -2.90 -9.01 -0.80
C ARG A 54 -2.49 -7.75 -1.54
N VAL A 55 -2.67 -7.77 -2.86
CA VAL A 55 -2.42 -6.63 -3.73
C VAL A 55 -3.74 -6.03 -4.15
N ARG A 56 -3.88 -4.71 -3.99
CA ARG A 56 -5.03 -3.93 -4.46
C ARG A 56 -4.54 -2.83 -5.37
N PHE A 57 -5.13 -2.75 -6.55
CA PHE A 57 -4.88 -1.67 -7.49
C PHE A 57 -6.20 -1.00 -7.84
N GLU A 58 -6.27 0.32 -7.60
CA GLU A 58 -7.47 1.12 -7.81
C GLU A 58 -7.14 2.28 -8.74
N ILE A 59 -8.05 2.55 -9.69
CA ILE A 59 -7.99 3.70 -10.59
C ILE A 59 -9.27 4.49 -10.38
N GLU A 60 -9.14 5.78 -10.13
CA GLU A 60 -10.24 6.69 -9.82
C GLU A 60 -10.21 7.92 -10.73
N GLY A 61 -11.34 8.59 -10.88
CA GLY A 61 -11.43 9.88 -11.59
C GLY A 61 -11.62 9.77 -13.09
N GLY A 62 -11.86 8.56 -13.60
CA GLY A 62 -12.21 8.34 -15.01
C GLY A 62 -13.69 8.43 -15.29
N GLU A 63 -14.07 8.14 -16.53
CA GLU A 63 -15.44 8.04 -16.96
C GLU A 63 -16.04 6.67 -16.62
N PRO A 64 -17.36 6.56 -16.39
CA PRO A 64 -18.01 5.28 -16.20
C PRO A 64 -18.05 4.44 -17.47
N ASP A 65 -18.23 3.14 -17.30
CA ASP A 65 -18.46 2.16 -18.37
C ASP A 65 -17.35 2.08 -19.43
N GLN A 66 -16.11 2.41 -19.04
CA GLN A 66 -14.95 2.25 -19.90
C GLN A 66 -14.15 1.02 -19.52
N VAL A 67 -13.68 0.28 -20.52
CA VAL A 67 -12.93 -0.95 -20.31
C VAL A 67 -11.44 -0.62 -20.11
N TRP A 68 -10.90 -1.10 -18.99
CA TRP A 68 -9.49 -1.00 -18.65
C TRP A 68 -8.84 -2.38 -18.70
N GLN A 69 -7.68 -2.46 -19.32
CA GLN A 69 -6.83 -3.64 -19.25
C GLN A 69 -5.84 -3.50 -18.12
N LEU A 70 -5.80 -4.49 -17.22
CA LEU A 70 -5.04 -4.43 -15.96
C LEU A 70 -4.06 -5.58 -15.88
N PHE A 71 -2.84 -5.27 -15.40
CA PHE A 71 -1.80 -6.26 -15.14
C PHE A 71 -1.18 -6.02 -13.78
N LEU A 72 -0.96 -7.08 -13.03
CA LEU A 72 -0.19 -7.08 -11.80
C LEU A 72 0.96 -8.08 -11.92
N SER A 73 2.13 -7.72 -11.40
CA SER A 73 3.27 -8.62 -11.31
C SER A 73 3.94 -8.53 -9.95
N ASP A 74 4.58 -9.63 -9.55
CA ASP A 74 5.40 -9.75 -8.35
C ASP A 74 6.77 -10.25 -8.77
N ASN A 75 7.81 -9.45 -8.54
CA ASN A 75 9.19 -9.73 -8.96
C ASN A 75 9.29 -10.17 -10.43
N GLY A 76 8.51 -9.53 -11.31
CA GLY A 76 8.47 -9.81 -12.75
C GLY A 76 7.56 -10.98 -13.16
N THR A 77 7.02 -11.73 -12.21
CA THR A 77 6.05 -12.79 -12.50
C THR A 77 4.64 -12.20 -12.52
N ARG A 78 3.93 -12.42 -13.61
CA ARG A 78 2.54 -11.96 -13.72
C ARG A 78 1.64 -12.73 -12.78
N ILE A 79 0.92 -12.00 -11.91
CA ILE A 79 -0.04 -12.57 -10.96
C ILE A 79 -1.48 -12.29 -11.34
N TYR A 80 -1.72 -11.29 -12.19
CA TYR A 80 -3.04 -10.96 -12.70
C TYR A 80 -2.94 -10.34 -14.10
N ALA A 81 -3.86 -10.73 -14.96
CA ALA A 81 -4.10 -10.09 -16.25
C ALA A 81 -5.60 -10.18 -16.56
N GLY A 82 -6.23 -9.06 -16.86
CA GLY A 82 -7.64 -9.05 -17.16
C GLY A 82 -8.16 -7.68 -17.55
N SER A 83 -9.38 -7.65 -18.03
CA SER A 83 -10.12 -6.44 -18.38
C SER A 83 -11.26 -6.23 -17.41
N LYS A 84 -11.47 -4.98 -16.99
CA LYS A 84 -12.60 -4.58 -16.15
C LYS A 84 -13.21 -3.29 -16.67
N GLY A 85 -14.54 -3.22 -16.61
CA GLY A 85 -15.27 -1.99 -16.83
C GLY A 85 -15.20 -1.08 -15.60
N SER A 86 -15.06 0.23 -15.82
CA SER A 86 -15.23 1.19 -14.74
C SER A 86 -16.69 1.23 -14.28
N ASP A 87 -16.90 1.44 -12.98
CA ASP A 87 -18.24 1.53 -12.40
C ASP A 87 -18.92 2.88 -12.68
N GLY A 88 -20.11 3.10 -12.11
CA GLY A 88 -20.87 4.33 -12.27
C GLY A 88 -20.15 5.60 -11.77
N GLY A 89 -19.17 5.46 -10.91
CA GLY A 89 -18.30 6.55 -10.45
C GLY A 89 -16.99 6.67 -11.23
N GLY A 90 -16.78 5.89 -12.28
CA GLY A 90 -15.56 5.88 -13.07
C GLY A 90 -14.40 5.16 -12.42
N GLU A 91 -14.66 4.31 -11.45
CA GLU A 91 -13.64 3.61 -10.67
C GLU A 91 -13.43 2.18 -11.15
N VAL A 92 -12.17 1.75 -11.16
CA VAL A 92 -11.76 0.37 -11.45
C VAL A 92 -10.94 -0.16 -10.27
N ARG A 93 -11.24 -1.38 -9.85
CA ARG A 93 -10.52 -2.06 -8.76
C ARG A 93 -10.15 -3.47 -9.17
N VAL A 94 -8.93 -3.86 -8.80
CA VAL A 94 -8.50 -5.24 -8.85
C VAL A 94 -7.83 -5.63 -7.54
N ARG A 95 -8.07 -6.87 -7.12
CA ARG A 95 -7.54 -7.43 -5.88
C ARG A 95 -7.02 -8.83 -6.17
N LYS A 96 -5.79 -9.10 -5.73
CA LYS A 96 -5.16 -10.39 -5.92
C LYS A 96 -4.33 -10.78 -4.71
N VAL A 97 -4.40 -12.04 -4.33
CA VAL A 97 -3.52 -12.63 -3.31
C VAL A 97 -2.37 -13.34 -4.04
N THR A 98 -1.17 -13.12 -3.57
CA THR A 98 0.06 -13.74 -4.09
C THR A 98 0.91 -14.26 -2.95
N PRO A 99 1.71 -15.34 -3.15
CA PRO A 99 2.65 -15.80 -2.13
C PRO A 99 3.65 -14.70 -1.76
N ASP A 100 3.96 -14.59 -0.46
CA ASP A 100 5.08 -13.79 0.02
C ASP A 100 6.37 -14.54 -0.31
N ARG A 101 7.18 -13.99 -1.21
CA ARG A 101 8.43 -14.61 -1.67
C ARG A 101 9.59 -14.21 -0.77
N ASP A 102 10.65 -15.00 -0.77
CA ASP A 102 11.87 -14.68 -0.04
C ASP A 102 12.44 -13.33 -0.48
N GLY A 103 12.82 -12.51 0.49
CA GLY A 103 13.28 -11.15 0.25
C GLY A 103 12.16 -10.16 -0.01
N ALA A 104 12.49 -9.02 -0.60
CA ALA A 104 11.52 -8.00 -0.93
C ALA A 104 10.66 -8.40 -2.14
N ASP A 105 9.37 -8.13 -2.05
CA ASP A 105 8.43 -8.27 -3.17
C ASP A 105 8.31 -6.93 -3.89
N ARG A 106 8.67 -6.90 -5.17
CA ARG A 106 8.46 -5.74 -6.03
C ARG A 106 7.16 -5.93 -6.80
N ILE A 107 6.13 -5.24 -6.35
CA ILE A 107 4.81 -5.30 -6.95
C ILE A 107 4.66 -4.17 -7.97
N LYS A 108 4.34 -4.52 -9.20
CA LYS A 108 4.05 -3.57 -10.27
C LYS A 108 2.61 -3.73 -10.74
N ALA A 109 1.92 -2.61 -10.87
CA ALA A 109 0.56 -2.57 -11.41
C ALA A 109 0.53 -1.64 -12.61
N THR A 110 -0.19 -2.04 -13.66
CA THR A 110 -0.44 -1.21 -14.83
C THR A 110 -1.91 -1.30 -15.24
N GLY A 111 -2.45 -0.21 -15.74
CA GLY A 111 -3.78 -0.15 -16.30
C GLY A 111 -3.80 0.72 -17.55
N VAL A 112 -4.50 0.28 -18.58
CA VAL A 112 -4.70 1.04 -19.82
C VAL A 112 -6.18 1.12 -20.14
N ASN A 113 -6.68 2.34 -20.29
CA ASN A 113 -8.05 2.58 -20.75
C ASN A 113 -8.10 2.32 -22.25
N LEU A 114 -8.84 1.30 -22.67
CA LEU A 114 -8.93 0.90 -24.07
C LEU A 114 -9.72 1.91 -24.93
N ALA A 115 -10.56 2.74 -24.31
CA ALA A 115 -11.32 3.77 -25.03
C ALA A 115 -10.50 5.03 -25.29
N THR A 116 -9.62 5.42 -24.36
CA THR A 116 -8.91 6.72 -24.40
C THR A 116 -7.40 6.60 -24.54
N GLY A 117 -6.82 5.44 -24.24
CA GLY A 117 -5.37 5.25 -24.19
C GLY A 117 -4.73 5.78 -22.90
N GLU A 118 -5.50 6.31 -21.95
CA GLU A 118 -5.00 6.70 -20.64
C GLU A 118 -4.29 5.52 -19.96
N SER A 119 -3.14 5.76 -19.37
CA SER A 119 -2.34 4.71 -18.74
C SER A 119 -1.92 5.07 -17.32
N CYS A 120 -1.96 4.08 -16.45
CA CYS A 120 -1.57 4.17 -15.06
C CYS A 120 -0.51 3.11 -14.77
N ALA A 121 0.54 3.48 -14.05
CA ALA A 121 1.58 2.53 -13.65
C ALA A 121 2.09 2.88 -12.25
N GLY A 122 2.18 1.88 -11.40
CA GLY A 122 2.68 2.01 -10.05
C GLY A 122 3.57 0.85 -9.64
N VAL A 123 4.51 1.12 -8.75
CA VAL A 123 5.42 0.12 -8.17
C VAL A 123 5.54 0.36 -6.68
N VAL A 124 5.41 -0.70 -5.90
CA VAL A 124 5.73 -0.71 -4.48
C VAL A 124 6.67 -1.86 -4.14
N ARG A 125 7.44 -1.70 -3.08
CA ARG A 125 8.24 -2.77 -2.47
C ARG A 125 7.68 -3.09 -1.11
N TYR A 126 7.49 -4.36 -0.88
CA TYR A 126 6.98 -4.88 0.39
C TYR A 126 8.03 -5.70 1.11
#